data_fdd3b9eaeddffba4626cd501202ae493
#
_entry.id   fdd3b9eaeddffba4626cd501202ae493
#
_cell.length_a   1.000
_cell.length_b   1.000
_cell.length_c   1.000
_cell.angle_alpha   90.00
_cell.angle_beta   90.00
_cell.angle_gamma   90.00
#
_symmetry.space_group_name_H-M   'P 1'
#
loop_
_entity.id
_entity.type
_entity.pdbx_description
1 polymer ?
#
loop_
_entity_poly.entity_id
_entity_poly.type
_entity_poly.pdbx_seq_one_letter_code
_entity_poly.pdbx_strand_id
1 'polypeptide(L)'
;MSAVLQAPVQVQRDIVYGQARVDCADGRPGRLRALRLDRYAPADDGSALPRPVAVLAFGGAFHRGSKEDDAFETPEARNTSVADYCRLLAGQGMVACSIDYRLVQEDPDPGSTCAVAEPASIPRSRVDVVRALLGLPPATDAMLWRGIEAASDDMAIAARHVLAQAGDWNIDPRRLVLGGFSAGARTALNAAFAEGVPAAAVVALSGYMDAHDQLRHLAARRGVPAPAVLLVSAEHDLDYIAAHTPAMAQGFRAQGVVCERLRVPGAGHFYPCDAPVQRDDGATTTLQAGLLAFLRCRGLLPA
;
A
#
# COMPACT_ATOMS: atom_id res chain seq x y z
N MET A 1 25.09 20.99 -1.69
CA MET A 1 24.04 20.03 -1.30
C MET A 1 24.72 18.88 -0.59
N SER A 2 24.66 18.82 0.75
CA SER A 2 25.22 17.69 1.51
C SER A 2 24.43 16.44 1.17
N ALA A 3 25.09 15.42 0.61
CA ALA A 3 24.54 14.08 0.52
C ALA A 3 24.26 13.63 1.96
N VAL A 4 22.99 13.52 2.33
CA VAL A 4 22.60 12.85 3.58
C VAL A 4 23.07 11.41 3.40
N LEU A 5 24.13 11.03 4.11
CA LEU A 5 24.61 9.66 4.20
C LEU A 5 23.43 8.83 4.71
N GLN A 6 22.80 8.04 3.83
CA GLN A 6 21.79 7.10 4.24
C GLN A 6 22.42 6.08 5.18
N ALA A 7 21.83 5.89 6.36
CA ALA A 7 22.29 4.85 7.27
C ALA A 7 22.25 3.48 6.56
N PRO A 8 23.22 2.59 6.83
CA PRO A 8 23.19 1.23 6.31
C PRO A 8 21.87 0.56 6.68
N VAL A 9 21.28 -0.19 5.75
CA VAL A 9 20.02 -0.89 5.95
C VAL A 9 20.26 -2.38 6.11
N GLN A 10 19.77 -2.95 7.21
CA GLN A 10 19.73 -4.39 7.43
C GLN A 10 18.42 -4.96 6.87
N VAL A 11 18.50 -6.11 6.20
CA VAL A 11 17.34 -6.78 5.62
C VAL A 11 17.22 -8.19 6.20
N GLN A 12 16.08 -8.47 6.80
CA GLN A 12 15.68 -9.81 7.23
C GLN A 12 14.54 -10.28 6.32
N ARG A 13 14.79 -11.41 5.62
CA ARG A 13 13.87 -11.92 4.61
C ARG A 13 12.98 -13.02 5.15
N ASP A 14 11.84 -13.21 4.48
CA ASP A 14 10.95 -14.37 4.61
C ASP A 14 10.40 -14.62 6.02
N ILE A 15 10.20 -13.56 6.79
CA ILE A 15 9.52 -13.65 8.08
C ILE A 15 8.06 -14.05 7.83
N VAL A 16 7.63 -15.17 8.42
CA VAL A 16 6.23 -15.60 8.35
C VAL A 16 5.41 -14.72 9.29
N TYR A 17 4.49 -13.92 8.71
CA TYR A 17 3.61 -13.06 9.49
C TYR A 17 2.23 -13.64 9.73
N GLY A 18 1.88 -14.71 9.01
CA GLY A 18 0.59 -15.35 9.14
C GLY A 18 0.45 -16.57 8.24
N GLN A 19 -0.72 -17.18 8.30
CA GLN A 19 -1.16 -18.23 7.40
C GLN A 19 -2.60 -17.94 6.97
N ALA A 20 -2.91 -18.16 5.69
CA ALA A 20 -4.24 -17.97 5.15
C ALA A 20 -4.60 -19.04 4.13
N ARG A 21 -5.90 -19.20 3.86
CA ARG A 21 -6.39 -20.25 2.95
C ARG A 21 -6.34 -19.79 1.50
N VAL A 22 -5.90 -20.72 0.65
CA VAL A 22 -5.91 -20.63 -0.82
C VAL A 22 -6.51 -21.92 -1.40
N ASP A 23 -6.74 -21.97 -2.71
CA ASP A 23 -7.41 -23.09 -3.40
C ASP A 23 -8.85 -23.33 -2.88
N CYS A 24 -9.56 -22.24 -2.55
CA CYS A 24 -10.91 -22.27 -1.98
C CYS A 24 -12.03 -22.20 -3.05
N ALA A 25 -11.70 -22.19 -4.35
CA ALA A 25 -12.69 -22.20 -5.42
C ALA A 25 -13.59 -23.45 -5.34
N ASP A 26 -14.81 -23.31 -5.82
CA ASP A 26 -15.79 -24.39 -5.93
C ASP A 26 -16.17 -25.05 -4.58
N GLY A 27 -16.06 -24.29 -3.47
CA GLY A 27 -16.41 -24.78 -2.12
C GLY A 27 -15.43 -25.78 -1.54
N ARG A 28 -14.22 -25.89 -2.11
CA ARG A 28 -13.14 -26.70 -1.53
C ARG A 28 -12.67 -26.11 -0.20
N PRO A 29 -12.22 -26.94 0.74
CA PRO A 29 -11.74 -26.47 2.05
C PRO A 29 -10.44 -25.65 1.95
N GLY A 30 -9.78 -25.66 0.79
CA GLY A 30 -8.51 -24.99 0.57
C GLY A 30 -7.35 -25.59 1.36
N ARG A 31 -6.17 -25.04 1.16
CA ARG A 31 -4.96 -25.34 1.95
C ARG A 31 -4.41 -24.07 2.60
N LEU A 32 -3.63 -24.21 3.65
CA LEU A 32 -2.93 -23.09 4.27
C LEU A 32 -1.68 -22.72 3.44
N ARG A 33 -1.51 -21.42 3.20
CA ARG A 33 -0.33 -20.79 2.63
C ARG A 33 0.32 -19.91 3.70
N ALA A 34 1.63 -20.05 3.90
CA ALA A 34 2.40 -19.13 4.72
C ALA A 34 2.52 -17.77 4.01
N LEU A 35 2.17 -16.70 4.72
CA LEU A 35 2.31 -15.32 4.27
C LEU A 35 3.61 -14.76 4.82
N ARG A 36 4.42 -14.14 3.95
CA ARG A 36 5.78 -13.71 4.30
C ARG A 36 5.98 -12.22 4.11
N LEU A 37 6.87 -11.64 4.91
CA LEU A 37 7.35 -10.28 4.74
C LEU A 37 8.88 -10.23 4.77
N ASP A 38 9.43 -9.17 4.20
CA ASP A 38 10.82 -8.78 4.36
C ASP A 38 10.87 -7.52 5.23
N ARG A 39 11.69 -7.54 6.28
CA ARG A 39 11.92 -6.43 7.18
C ARG A 39 13.19 -5.70 6.80
N TYR A 40 13.08 -4.39 6.65
CA TYR A 40 14.17 -3.44 6.41
C TYR A 40 14.28 -2.55 7.64
N ALA A 41 15.45 -2.49 8.25
CA ALA A 41 15.68 -1.67 9.43
C ALA A 41 16.99 -0.87 9.27
N PRO A 42 17.12 0.31 9.87
CA PRO A 42 18.41 0.97 9.99
C PRO A 42 19.40 0.02 10.66
N ALA A 43 20.65 0.06 10.28
CA ALA A 43 21.68 -0.59 11.08
C ALA A 43 21.62 -0.05 12.50
N ASP A 44 22.02 -0.89 13.46
CA ASP A 44 22.01 -0.52 14.87
C ASP A 44 22.87 0.74 15.06
N ASP A 45 22.21 1.82 15.43
CA ASP A 45 22.82 3.13 15.72
C ASP A 45 22.82 3.43 17.23
N GLY A 46 22.49 2.43 18.06
CA GLY A 46 22.38 2.57 19.52
C GLY A 46 21.17 3.40 19.95
N SER A 47 20.22 3.71 19.05
CA SER A 47 19.02 4.49 19.41
C SER A 47 18.11 3.68 20.33
N ALA A 48 17.89 4.23 21.55
CA ALA A 48 16.93 3.67 22.51
C ALA A 48 15.47 4.05 22.19
N LEU A 49 15.24 5.01 21.30
CA LEU A 49 13.89 5.50 20.99
C LEU A 49 13.18 4.56 20.02
N PRO A 50 11.93 4.17 20.31
CA PRO A 50 11.14 3.35 19.38
C PRO A 50 10.95 4.07 18.04
N ARG A 51 11.11 3.32 16.94
CA ARG A 51 11.08 3.82 15.57
C ARG A 51 9.66 3.79 15.00
N PRO A 52 9.30 4.67 14.07
CA PRO A 52 8.11 4.49 13.25
C PRO A 52 8.24 3.22 12.42
N VAL A 53 7.11 2.67 12.01
CA VAL A 53 7.10 1.47 11.18
C VAL A 53 6.19 1.63 9.97
N ALA A 54 6.60 1.09 8.82
CA ALA A 54 5.79 1.03 7.61
C ALA A 54 5.53 -0.43 7.19
N VAL A 55 4.33 -0.71 6.70
CA VAL A 55 3.96 -1.98 6.04
C VAL A 55 3.49 -1.64 4.64
N LEU A 56 4.22 -2.13 3.65
CA LEU A 56 4.01 -1.78 2.25
C LEU A 56 3.70 -3.02 1.41
N ALA A 57 2.76 -2.88 0.46
CA ALA A 57 2.37 -3.94 -0.48
C ALA A 57 2.66 -3.53 -1.93
N PHE A 58 3.10 -4.49 -2.73
CA PHE A 58 3.40 -4.33 -4.15
C PHE A 58 2.13 -4.20 -5.01
N GLY A 59 2.31 -3.73 -6.24
CA GLY A 59 1.27 -3.66 -7.27
C GLY A 59 1.08 -4.97 -8.03
N GLY A 60 0.48 -4.89 -9.24
CA GLY A 60 0.35 -6.04 -10.14
C GLY A 60 -1.07 -6.51 -10.37
N ALA A 61 -2.06 -5.66 -10.18
CA ALA A 61 -3.48 -5.94 -10.41
C ALA A 61 -4.00 -7.19 -9.65
N PHE A 62 -3.43 -7.46 -8.47
CA PHE A 62 -3.72 -8.65 -7.64
C PHE A 62 -3.39 -10.00 -8.32
N HIS A 63 -2.59 -10.00 -9.40
CA HIS A 63 -2.27 -11.21 -10.16
C HIS A 63 -0.78 -11.53 -10.22
N ARG A 64 0.09 -10.59 -9.91
CA ARG A 64 1.54 -10.73 -9.99
C ARG A 64 2.21 -9.72 -9.07
N GLY A 65 3.53 -9.81 -8.97
CA GLY A 65 4.37 -8.97 -8.12
C GLY A 65 5.01 -9.78 -7.00
N SER A 66 5.90 -9.16 -6.28
CA SER A 66 6.70 -9.78 -5.23
C SER A 66 7.03 -8.75 -4.15
N LYS A 67 7.16 -9.19 -2.90
CA LYS A 67 7.67 -8.40 -1.80
C LYS A 67 9.14 -8.00 -1.98
N GLU A 68 9.87 -8.72 -2.82
CA GLU A 68 11.31 -8.50 -3.04
C GLU A 68 11.56 -7.48 -4.14
N ASP A 69 10.89 -7.63 -5.26
CA ASP A 69 11.00 -6.77 -6.42
C ASP A 69 9.72 -6.80 -7.24
N ASP A 70 9.09 -5.66 -7.40
CA ASP A 70 7.95 -5.43 -8.28
C ASP A 70 8.25 -4.32 -9.30
N ALA A 71 9.54 -4.00 -9.49
CA ALA A 71 9.96 -2.96 -10.41
C ALA A 71 9.53 -3.32 -11.85
N PHE A 72 9.14 -2.28 -12.55
CA PHE A 72 8.79 -2.35 -13.97
C PHE A 72 9.63 -1.31 -14.70
N GLU A 73 10.31 -1.74 -15.77
CA GLU A 73 11.13 -0.86 -16.57
C GLU A 73 10.98 -1.19 -18.06
N THR A 74 10.68 -0.17 -18.83
CA THR A 74 10.72 -0.16 -20.30
C THR A 74 11.45 1.10 -20.74
N PRO A 75 11.75 1.28 -22.06
CA PRO A 75 12.29 2.54 -22.55
C PRO A 75 11.45 3.77 -22.22
N GLU A 76 10.14 3.60 -22.07
CA GLU A 76 9.17 4.69 -21.88
C GLU A 76 8.73 4.91 -20.43
N ALA A 77 8.85 3.88 -19.56
CA ALA A 77 8.33 3.96 -18.22
C ALA A 77 9.06 3.03 -17.25
N ARG A 78 9.22 3.50 -16.01
CA ARG A 78 9.73 2.68 -14.89
C ARG A 78 8.97 3.02 -13.61
N ASN A 79 8.97 2.10 -12.65
CA ASN A 79 8.54 2.39 -11.28
C ASN A 79 9.65 2.00 -10.28
N THR A 80 9.59 2.61 -9.10
CA THR A 80 10.40 2.17 -7.96
C THR A 80 9.69 1.01 -7.27
N SER A 81 10.43 -0.06 -6.97
CA SER A 81 9.88 -1.21 -6.27
C SER A 81 9.45 -0.87 -4.84
N VAL A 82 8.50 -1.63 -4.28
CA VAL A 82 8.10 -1.46 -2.89
C VAL A 82 9.26 -1.79 -1.94
N ALA A 83 10.11 -2.76 -2.29
CA ALA A 83 11.33 -3.05 -1.58
C ALA A 83 12.29 -1.85 -1.51
N ASP A 84 12.39 -1.06 -2.60
CA ASP A 84 13.22 0.16 -2.62
C ASP A 84 12.61 1.29 -1.80
N TYR A 85 11.28 1.42 -1.78
CA TYR A 85 10.62 2.32 -0.82
C TYR A 85 10.89 1.89 0.63
N CYS A 86 10.91 0.58 0.93
CA CYS A 86 11.29 0.09 2.25
C CYS A 86 12.74 0.46 2.60
N ARG A 87 13.69 0.31 1.65
CA ARG A 87 15.09 0.75 1.85
C ARG A 87 15.18 2.26 2.07
N LEU A 88 14.44 3.05 1.27
CA LEU A 88 14.38 4.49 1.42
C LEU A 88 13.92 4.90 2.83
N LEU A 89 12.82 4.32 3.30
CA LEU A 89 12.25 4.63 4.61
C LEU A 89 13.16 4.15 5.75
N ALA A 90 13.78 2.98 5.60
CA ALA A 90 14.75 2.48 6.57
C ALA A 90 15.99 3.39 6.65
N GLY A 91 16.48 3.89 5.52
CA GLY A 91 17.55 4.90 5.48
C GLY A 91 17.18 6.23 6.13
N GLN A 92 15.89 6.50 6.38
CA GLN A 92 15.38 7.66 7.12
C GLN A 92 15.04 7.35 8.58
N GLY A 93 15.41 6.17 9.08
CA GLY A 93 15.23 5.79 10.49
C GLY A 93 13.95 5.04 10.84
N MET A 94 13.12 4.64 9.87
CA MET A 94 11.96 3.77 10.08
C MET A 94 12.37 2.29 10.10
N VAL A 95 11.53 1.45 10.69
CA VAL A 95 11.44 0.03 10.27
C VAL A 95 10.42 -0.06 9.14
N ALA A 96 10.72 -0.75 8.05
CA ALA A 96 9.80 -0.91 6.94
C ALA A 96 9.68 -2.40 6.57
N CYS A 97 8.48 -2.82 6.19
CA CYS A 97 8.20 -4.19 5.80
C CYS A 97 7.53 -4.21 4.43
N SER A 98 8.07 -5.00 3.50
CA SER A 98 7.42 -5.35 2.25
C SER A 98 6.74 -6.70 2.41
N ILE A 99 5.46 -6.82 2.08
CA ILE A 99 4.67 -8.03 2.32
C ILE A 99 4.30 -8.76 1.03
N ASP A 100 4.28 -10.10 1.08
CA ASP A 100 3.47 -10.90 0.17
C ASP A 100 2.01 -10.85 0.61
N TYR A 101 1.11 -11.01 -0.33
CA TYR A 101 -0.31 -11.20 -0.10
C TYR A 101 -0.88 -12.20 -1.10
N ARG A 102 -2.06 -12.77 -0.81
CA ARG A 102 -2.71 -13.75 -1.69
C ARG A 102 -3.18 -13.11 -3.00
N LEU A 103 -2.89 -13.77 -4.10
CA LEU A 103 -3.24 -13.33 -5.45
C LEU A 103 -4.53 -14.01 -5.93
N VAL A 104 -5.20 -13.38 -6.89
CA VAL A 104 -6.49 -13.88 -7.46
C VAL A 104 -6.39 -15.31 -7.96
N GLN A 105 -5.29 -15.68 -8.65
CA GLN A 105 -5.13 -17.03 -9.20
C GLN A 105 -4.83 -18.10 -8.14
N GLU A 106 -4.64 -17.73 -6.89
CA GLU A 106 -4.52 -18.66 -5.78
C GLU A 106 -5.89 -19.08 -5.21
N ASP A 107 -6.99 -18.58 -5.79
CA ASP A 107 -8.36 -18.81 -5.32
C ASP A 107 -8.49 -18.61 -3.81
N PRO A 108 -8.18 -17.40 -3.29
CA PRO A 108 -8.07 -17.18 -1.87
C PRO A 108 -9.44 -17.17 -1.16
N ASP A 109 -9.42 -17.56 0.12
CA ASP A 109 -10.50 -17.23 1.06
C ASP A 109 -10.53 -15.71 1.24
N PRO A 110 -11.67 -15.03 1.02
CA PRO A 110 -11.73 -13.57 1.13
C PRO A 110 -11.61 -13.03 2.56
N GLY A 111 -11.66 -13.90 3.58
CA GLY A 111 -11.74 -13.45 4.97
C GLY A 111 -13.17 -13.08 5.38
N SER A 112 -13.29 -12.30 6.46
CA SER A 112 -14.59 -11.97 7.07
C SER A 112 -15.01 -10.51 6.98
N THR A 113 -14.10 -9.62 6.58
CA THR A 113 -14.38 -8.18 6.44
C THR A 113 -14.85 -7.89 5.01
N CYS A 114 -15.82 -7.01 4.87
CA CYS A 114 -16.29 -6.56 3.56
C CYS A 114 -15.64 -5.21 3.22
N ALA A 115 -14.50 -5.23 2.52
CA ALA A 115 -13.82 -4.02 2.07
C ALA A 115 -14.48 -3.43 0.82
N VAL A 116 -15.04 -4.26 -0.05
CA VAL A 116 -15.71 -3.89 -1.30
C VAL A 116 -17.16 -4.32 -1.23
N ALA A 117 -18.08 -3.36 -1.14
CA ALA A 117 -19.51 -3.63 -1.01
C ALA A 117 -20.14 -4.16 -2.31
N GLU A 118 -19.67 -3.64 -3.46
CA GLU A 118 -20.26 -3.92 -4.77
C GLU A 118 -19.22 -4.51 -5.72
N PRO A 119 -19.13 -5.84 -5.86
CA PRO A 119 -18.16 -6.51 -6.73
C PRO A 119 -18.20 -6.03 -8.19
N ALA A 120 -19.37 -5.69 -8.70
CA ALA A 120 -19.54 -5.21 -10.07
C ALA A 120 -18.94 -3.82 -10.32
N SER A 121 -18.65 -3.04 -9.27
CA SER A 121 -18.01 -1.72 -9.36
C SER A 121 -16.48 -1.81 -9.54
N ILE A 122 -15.88 -2.97 -9.41
CA ILE A 122 -14.44 -3.16 -9.48
C ILE A 122 -13.94 -2.87 -10.91
N PRO A 123 -13.04 -1.88 -11.12
CA PRO A 123 -12.50 -1.60 -12.44
C PRO A 123 -11.70 -2.79 -12.99
N ARG A 124 -11.98 -3.18 -14.24
CA ARG A 124 -11.42 -4.40 -14.86
C ARG A 124 -10.34 -4.13 -15.92
N SER A 125 -10.29 -2.93 -16.50
CA SER A 125 -9.43 -2.64 -17.66
C SER A 125 -7.98 -3.09 -17.47
N ARG A 126 -7.36 -2.76 -16.33
CA ARG A 126 -5.99 -3.17 -16.03
C ARG A 126 -5.87 -4.66 -15.72
N VAL A 127 -6.84 -5.22 -15.03
CA VAL A 127 -6.87 -6.65 -14.69
C VAL A 127 -6.93 -7.50 -15.95
N ASP A 128 -7.82 -7.17 -16.88
CA ASP A 128 -8.00 -7.93 -18.13
C ASP A 128 -6.73 -7.89 -18.99
N VAL A 129 -6.02 -6.76 -19.04
CA VAL A 129 -4.70 -6.66 -19.69
C VAL A 129 -3.67 -7.58 -19.03
N VAL A 130 -3.58 -7.58 -17.69
CA VAL A 130 -2.62 -8.43 -16.97
C VAL A 130 -2.96 -9.91 -17.16
N ARG A 131 -4.23 -10.28 -17.11
CA ARG A 131 -4.67 -11.67 -17.34
C ARG A 131 -4.36 -12.14 -18.76
N ALA A 132 -4.60 -11.30 -19.76
CA ALA A 132 -4.24 -11.60 -21.14
C ALA A 132 -2.73 -11.81 -21.30
N LEU A 133 -1.89 -10.99 -20.67
CA LEU A 133 -0.43 -11.16 -20.66
C LEU A 133 0.03 -12.46 -19.97
N LEU A 134 -0.75 -12.96 -19.01
CA LEU A 134 -0.49 -14.22 -18.30
C LEU A 134 -1.14 -15.44 -18.99
N GLY A 135 -1.81 -15.25 -20.13
CA GLY A 135 -2.53 -16.34 -20.82
C GLY A 135 -3.75 -16.84 -20.04
N LEU A 136 -4.32 -16.04 -19.15
CA LEU A 136 -5.46 -16.40 -18.32
C LEU A 136 -6.77 -15.90 -18.95
N PRO A 137 -7.90 -16.61 -18.79
CA PRO A 137 -9.20 -16.12 -19.21
C PRO A 137 -9.60 -14.85 -18.43
N PRO A 138 -10.53 -14.01 -18.95
CA PRO A 138 -11.04 -12.86 -18.23
C PRO A 138 -11.49 -13.19 -16.81
N ALA A 139 -11.23 -12.29 -15.85
CA ALA A 139 -11.68 -12.50 -14.48
C ALA A 139 -13.20 -12.33 -14.37
N THR A 140 -13.81 -13.03 -13.43
CA THR A 140 -15.16 -12.72 -12.96
C THR A 140 -15.11 -11.68 -11.83
N ASP A 141 -16.21 -10.97 -11.59
CA ASP A 141 -16.31 -10.02 -10.49
C ASP A 141 -16.07 -10.70 -9.14
N ALA A 142 -16.57 -11.93 -8.97
CA ALA A 142 -16.37 -12.73 -7.76
C ALA A 142 -14.89 -13.10 -7.52
N MET A 143 -14.15 -13.45 -8.58
CA MET A 143 -12.70 -13.73 -8.46
C MET A 143 -11.93 -12.50 -8.03
N LEU A 144 -12.21 -11.33 -8.64
CA LEU A 144 -11.56 -10.07 -8.31
C LEU A 144 -11.90 -9.65 -6.89
N TRP A 145 -13.17 -9.71 -6.53
CA TRP A 145 -13.64 -9.40 -5.19
C TRP A 145 -12.91 -10.25 -4.14
N ARG A 146 -12.87 -11.58 -4.29
CA ARG A 146 -12.14 -12.47 -3.38
C ARG A 146 -10.67 -12.10 -3.23
N GLY A 147 -9.99 -11.81 -4.35
CA GLY A 147 -8.57 -11.43 -4.32
C GLY A 147 -8.32 -10.10 -3.63
N ILE A 148 -9.21 -9.10 -3.80
CA ILE A 148 -9.09 -7.80 -3.15
C ILE A 148 -9.36 -7.92 -1.65
N GLU A 149 -10.40 -8.64 -1.25
CA GLU A 149 -10.72 -8.89 0.16
C GLU A 149 -9.56 -9.63 0.85
N ALA A 150 -9.09 -10.73 0.23
CA ALA A 150 -7.98 -11.51 0.76
C ALA A 150 -6.69 -10.69 0.93
N ALA A 151 -6.34 -9.84 -0.05
CA ALA A 151 -5.18 -8.97 0.05
C ALA A 151 -5.33 -7.93 1.18
N SER A 152 -6.55 -7.42 1.38
CA SER A 152 -6.87 -6.47 2.46
C SER A 152 -6.71 -7.11 3.84
N ASP A 153 -7.25 -8.32 4.01
CA ASP A 153 -7.10 -9.15 5.22
C ASP A 153 -5.62 -9.48 5.49
N ASP A 154 -4.87 -9.89 4.45
CA ASP A 154 -3.44 -10.21 4.58
C ASP A 154 -2.62 -9.02 5.07
N MET A 155 -2.87 -7.80 4.56
CA MET A 155 -2.19 -6.60 5.06
C MET A 155 -2.58 -6.30 6.51
N ALA A 156 -3.83 -6.53 6.89
CA ALA A 156 -4.27 -6.36 8.27
C ALA A 156 -3.61 -7.40 9.20
N ILE A 157 -3.45 -8.64 8.77
CA ILE A 157 -2.69 -9.68 9.50
C ILE A 157 -1.23 -9.26 9.63
N ALA A 158 -0.59 -8.80 8.55
CA ALA A 158 0.79 -8.33 8.56
C ALA A 158 0.98 -7.16 9.54
N ALA A 159 0.11 -6.16 9.48
CA ALA A 159 0.16 -5.02 10.39
C ALA A 159 0.03 -5.45 11.86
N ARG A 160 -0.92 -6.33 12.19
CA ARG A 160 -1.08 -6.88 13.54
C ARG A 160 0.15 -7.65 13.99
N HIS A 161 0.74 -8.47 13.12
CA HIS A 161 2.00 -9.18 13.40
C HIS A 161 3.14 -8.20 13.69
N VAL A 162 3.33 -7.19 12.83
CA VAL A 162 4.38 -6.17 13.00
C VAL A 162 4.20 -5.41 14.31
N LEU A 163 2.99 -5.00 14.65
CA LEU A 163 2.69 -4.31 15.91
C LEU A 163 2.96 -5.20 17.14
N ALA A 164 2.73 -6.50 17.03
CA ALA A 164 3.06 -7.45 18.10
C ALA A 164 4.58 -7.59 18.36
N GLN A 165 5.41 -7.23 17.37
CA GLN A 165 6.87 -7.20 17.50
C GLN A 165 7.41 -5.89 18.11
N ALA A 166 6.56 -5.03 18.67
CA ALA A 166 6.95 -3.69 19.07
C ALA A 166 8.19 -3.63 19.98
N GLY A 167 8.29 -4.54 20.94
CA GLY A 167 9.45 -4.65 21.81
C GLY A 167 10.70 -5.16 21.09
N ASP A 168 10.58 -6.27 20.39
CA ASP A 168 11.71 -6.96 19.76
C ASP A 168 12.32 -6.15 18.60
N TRP A 169 11.48 -5.37 17.89
CA TRP A 169 11.91 -4.55 16.76
C TRP A 169 12.14 -3.09 17.12
N ASN A 170 11.98 -2.71 18.38
CA ASN A 170 12.08 -1.33 18.87
C ASN A 170 11.27 -0.35 18.02
N ILE A 171 9.96 -0.64 17.82
CA ILE A 171 9.04 0.20 17.05
C ILE A 171 7.96 0.83 17.95
N ASP A 172 7.51 2.03 17.59
CA ASP A 172 6.34 2.68 18.22
C ASP A 172 5.06 2.25 17.48
N PRO A 173 4.18 1.44 18.10
CA PRO A 173 2.95 0.95 17.47
C PRO A 173 1.97 2.06 17.10
N ARG A 174 2.09 3.27 17.66
CA ARG A 174 1.25 4.43 17.32
C ARG A 174 1.72 5.16 16.06
N ARG A 175 2.89 4.79 15.52
CA ARG A 175 3.52 5.42 14.37
C ARG A 175 3.58 4.45 13.18
N LEU A 176 2.50 3.68 12.97
CA LEU A 176 2.35 2.76 11.86
C LEU A 176 1.92 3.52 10.60
N VAL A 177 2.62 3.26 9.50
CA VAL A 177 2.27 3.71 8.15
C VAL A 177 1.89 2.48 7.33
N LEU A 178 0.73 2.50 6.67
CA LEU A 178 0.38 1.53 5.63
C LEU A 178 0.60 2.18 4.27
N GLY A 179 1.01 1.40 3.28
CA GLY A 179 1.17 1.96 1.94
C GLY A 179 1.38 0.90 0.87
N GLY A 180 1.53 1.36 -0.35
CA GLY A 180 1.80 0.49 -1.48
C GLY A 180 1.57 1.19 -2.81
N PHE A 181 1.78 0.42 -3.89
CA PHE A 181 1.62 0.85 -5.26
C PHE A 181 0.47 0.11 -5.93
N SER A 182 -0.40 0.81 -6.69
CA SER A 182 -1.48 0.22 -7.50
C SER A 182 -2.41 -0.69 -6.67
N ALA A 183 -2.44 -2.00 -6.94
CA ALA A 183 -3.16 -2.98 -6.14
C ALA A 183 -2.78 -2.92 -4.65
N GLY A 184 -1.48 -2.79 -4.33
CA GLY A 184 -1.00 -2.65 -2.96
C GLY A 184 -1.45 -1.35 -2.28
N ALA A 185 -1.60 -0.26 -3.04
CA ALA A 185 -2.15 0.98 -2.51
C ALA A 185 -3.63 0.84 -2.14
N ARG A 186 -4.43 0.15 -2.98
CA ARG A 186 -5.81 -0.22 -2.65
C ARG A 186 -5.88 -1.10 -1.42
N THR A 187 -5.00 -2.10 -1.33
CA THR A 187 -4.86 -2.98 -0.17
C THR A 187 -4.59 -2.17 1.11
N ALA A 188 -3.68 -1.19 1.06
CA ALA A 188 -3.38 -0.33 2.21
C ALA A 188 -4.56 0.55 2.65
N LEU A 189 -5.29 1.13 1.68
CA LEU A 189 -6.52 1.88 1.97
C LEU A 189 -7.56 0.98 2.62
N ASN A 190 -7.82 -0.21 2.07
CA ASN A 190 -8.79 -1.16 2.62
C ASN A 190 -8.38 -1.64 4.03
N ALA A 191 -7.10 -1.98 4.24
CA ALA A 191 -6.62 -2.42 5.55
C ALA A 191 -6.80 -1.31 6.61
N ALA A 192 -6.52 -0.06 6.26
CA ALA A 192 -6.70 1.06 7.18
C ALA A 192 -8.17 1.38 7.46
N PHE A 193 -9.01 1.42 6.44
CA PHE A 193 -10.36 1.96 6.55
C PHE A 193 -11.44 0.89 6.73
N ALA A 194 -11.31 -0.29 6.09
CA ALA A 194 -12.26 -1.39 6.20
C ALA A 194 -11.89 -2.36 7.33
N GLU A 195 -10.62 -2.84 7.35
CA GLU A 195 -10.13 -3.77 8.37
C GLU A 195 -9.86 -3.09 9.73
N GLY A 196 -9.89 -1.75 9.77
CA GLY A 196 -9.72 -1.00 11.00
C GLY A 196 -8.31 -1.03 11.60
N VAL A 197 -7.28 -1.31 10.80
CA VAL A 197 -5.89 -1.25 11.27
C VAL A 197 -5.58 0.15 11.82
N PRO A 198 -5.01 0.26 13.05
CA PRO A 198 -4.75 1.56 13.69
C PRO A 198 -3.50 2.24 13.09
N ALA A 199 -3.55 2.59 11.81
CA ALA A 199 -2.49 3.31 11.14
C ALA A 199 -2.52 4.82 11.48
N ALA A 200 -1.34 5.43 11.61
CA ALA A 200 -1.18 6.88 11.72
C ALA A 200 -1.28 7.57 10.36
N ALA A 201 -0.82 6.89 9.30
CA ALA A 201 -0.92 7.39 7.94
C ALA A 201 -1.09 6.26 6.91
N VAL A 202 -1.65 6.61 5.75
CA VAL A 202 -1.70 5.75 4.55
C VAL A 202 -1.03 6.48 3.39
N VAL A 203 -0.13 5.79 2.69
CA VAL A 203 0.53 6.26 1.47
C VAL A 203 0.04 5.42 0.29
N ALA A 204 -0.84 5.98 -0.53
CA ALA A 204 -1.43 5.30 -1.67
C ALA A 204 -0.85 5.83 -2.99
N LEU A 205 0.05 5.05 -3.60
CA LEU A 205 0.68 5.36 -4.88
C LEU A 205 -0.15 4.72 -6.00
N SER A 206 -0.82 5.52 -6.82
CA SER A 206 -1.73 5.07 -7.89
C SER A 206 -2.75 4.03 -7.42
N GLY A 207 -3.34 4.29 -6.24
CA GLY A 207 -4.37 3.45 -5.63
C GLY A 207 -5.78 3.96 -5.88
N TYR A 208 -6.75 3.08 -5.67
CA TYR A 208 -8.17 3.38 -5.87
C TYR A 208 -9.02 2.78 -4.76
N MET A 209 -9.98 3.55 -4.29
CA MET A 209 -11.09 3.10 -3.45
C MET A 209 -12.38 3.73 -4.03
N ASP A 210 -13.42 2.95 -4.17
CA ASP A 210 -14.71 3.46 -4.63
C ASP A 210 -15.28 4.49 -3.64
N ALA A 211 -15.98 5.50 -4.16
CA ALA A 211 -16.55 6.57 -3.33
C ALA A 211 -17.58 6.05 -2.32
N HIS A 212 -18.38 5.04 -2.70
CA HIS A 212 -19.34 4.42 -1.81
C HIS A 212 -18.63 3.69 -0.66
N ASP A 213 -17.61 2.88 -0.97
CA ASP A 213 -16.80 2.18 0.03
C ASP A 213 -16.07 3.17 0.93
N GLN A 214 -15.51 4.25 0.39
CA GLN A 214 -14.86 5.31 1.16
C GLN A 214 -15.81 5.91 2.22
N LEU A 215 -17.01 6.30 1.81
CA LEU A 215 -18.00 6.89 2.71
C LEU A 215 -18.47 5.87 3.76
N ARG A 216 -18.75 4.63 3.35
CA ARG A 216 -19.17 3.54 4.23
C ARG A 216 -18.14 3.27 5.32
N HIS A 217 -16.88 3.16 4.96
CA HIS A 217 -15.79 2.88 5.89
C HIS A 217 -15.54 4.06 6.84
N LEU A 218 -15.57 5.29 6.34
CA LEU A 218 -15.44 6.48 7.19
C LEU A 218 -16.58 6.59 8.19
N ALA A 219 -17.83 6.32 7.77
CA ALA A 219 -18.98 6.32 8.65
C ALA A 219 -18.91 5.22 9.74
N ALA A 220 -18.32 4.08 9.44
CA ALA A 220 -18.14 2.97 10.39
C ALA A 220 -17.10 3.28 11.50
N ARG A 221 -16.18 4.21 11.28
CA ARG A 221 -15.09 4.54 12.23
C ARG A 221 -15.49 5.37 13.45
N ARG A 222 -16.74 5.58 13.70
CA ARG A 222 -17.30 6.42 14.78
C ARG A 222 -16.38 6.61 15.99
N GLY A 223 -15.81 7.83 16.12
CA GLY A 223 -14.95 8.19 17.25
C GLY A 223 -13.51 7.65 17.22
N VAL A 224 -13.15 6.85 16.21
CA VAL A 224 -11.76 6.39 16.00
C VAL A 224 -11.07 7.35 15.04
N PRO A 225 -9.93 7.98 15.42
CA PRO A 225 -9.20 8.86 14.51
C PRO A 225 -8.85 8.16 13.20
N ALA A 226 -9.12 8.82 12.08
CA ALA A 226 -8.71 8.34 10.78
C ALA A 226 -7.23 8.62 10.55
N PRO A 227 -6.49 7.73 9.85
CA PRO A 227 -5.12 8.00 9.45
C PRO A 227 -5.05 9.20 8.50
N ALA A 228 -3.93 9.94 8.52
CA ALA A 228 -3.64 10.89 7.47
C ALA A 228 -3.39 10.16 6.15
N VAL A 229 -3.80 10.74 5.02
CA VAL A 229 -3.71 10.08 3.70
C VAL A 229 -2.86 10.90 2.75
N LEU A 230 -1.87 10.27 2.13
CA LEU A 230 -1.17 10.78 0.96
C LEU A 230 -1.65 9.99 -0.27
N LEU A 231 -2.29 10.70 -1.21
CA LEU A 231 -2.69 10.13 -2.50
C LEU A 231 -1.72 10.62 -3.57
N VAL A 232 -1.14 9.69 -4.31
CA VAL A 232 -0.32 10.01 -5.48
C VAL A 232 -0.96 9.40 -6.71
N SER A 233 -1.10 10.16 -7.78
CA SER A 233 -1.55 9.66 -9.09
C SER A 233 -0.78 10.32 -10.22
N ALA A 234 -0.58 9.59 -11.31
CA ALA A 234 0.01 10.14 -12.52
C ALA A 234 -1.02 10.95 -13.31
N GLU A 235 -0.53 11.84 -14.18
CA GLU A 235 -1.40 12.65 -15.07
C GLU A 235 -2.16 11.75 -16.06
N HIS A 236 -1.47 10.74 -16.60
CA HIS A 236 -1.99 9.76 -17.55
C HIS A 236 -2.07 8.36 -16.89
N ASP A 237 -2.52 8.32 -15.62
CA ASP A 237 -2.74 7.08 -14.88
C ASP A 237 -3.84 6.23 -15.53
N LEU A 238 -4.09 5.05 -15.00
CA LEU A 238 -5.27 4.26 -15.40
C LEU A 238 -6.53 5.12 -15.27
N ASP A 239 -7.42 5.06 -16.25
CA ASP A 239 -8.57 5.97 -16.39
C ASP A 239 -9.35 6.13 -15.10
N TYR A 240 -9.64 5.03 -14.40
CA TYR A 240 -10.37 5.06 -13.14
C TYR A 240 -9.56 5.67 -11.98
N ILE A 241 -8.22 5.58 -11.99
CA ILE A 241 -7.36 6.21 -10.97
C ILE A 241 -7.30 7.71 -11.22
N ALA A 242 -6.99 8.12 -12.45
CA ALA A 242 -6.91 9.53 -12.83
C ALA A 242 -8.23 10.26 -12.58
N ALA A 243 -9.36 9.62 -12.93
CA ALA A 243 -10.70 10.20 -12.77
C ALA A 243 -11.12 10.31 -11.30
N HIS A 244 -10.82 9.29 -10.47
CA HIS A 244 -11.37 9.23 -9.12
C HIS A 244 -10.46 9.78 -8.01
N THR A 245 -9.14 9.88 -8.22
CA THR A 245 -8.22 10.37 -7.17
C THR A 245 -8.58 11.78 -6.66
N PRO A 246 -8.97 12.76 -7.49
CA PRO A 246 -9.39 14.08 -7.00
C PRO A 246 -10.64 14.01 -6.10
N ALA A 247 -11.65 13.25 -6.52
CA ALA A 247 -12.89 13.07 -5.77
C ALA A 247 -12.64 12.30 -4.45
N MET A 248 -11.78 11.29 -4.46
CA MET A 248 -11.36 10.54 -3.28
C MET A 248 -10.66 11.46 -2.26
N ALA A 249 -9.77 12.36 -2.72
CA ALA A 249 -9.12 13.35 -1.86
C ALA A 249 -10.14 14.31 -1.25
N GLN A 250 -11.09 14.79 -2.04
CA GLN A 250 -12.17 15.65 -1.58
C GLN A 250 -13.06 14.93 -0.56
N GLY A 251 -13.42 13.67 -0.81
CA GLY A 251 -14.21 12.83 0.09
C GLY A 251 -13.53 12.66 1.47
N PHE A 252 -12.24 12.38 1.51
CA PHE A 252 -11.48 12.31 2.75
C PHE A 252 -11.51 13.65 3.50
N ARG A 253 -11.21 14.75 2.82
CA ARG A 253 -11.19 16.10 3.42
C ARG A 253 -12.57 16.53 3.95
N ALA A 254 -13.63 16.21 3.22
CA ALA A 254 -14.99 16.52 3.63
C ALA A 254 -15.41 15.80 4.93
N GLN A 255 -14.78 14.68 5.24
CA GLN A 255 -14.97 13.92 6.49
C GLN A 255 -13.93 14.26 7.57
N GLY A 256 -13.18 15.36 7.40
CA GLY A 256 -12.18 15.81 8.37
C GLY A 256 -10.88 15.01 8.37
N VAL A 257 -10.67 14.12 7.39
CA VAL A 257 -9.42 13.37 7.25
C VAL A 257 -8.36 14.27 6.62
N VAL A 258 -7.18 14.34 7.23
CA VAL A 258 -6.04 15.01 6.63
C VAL A 258 -5.64 14.26 5.37
N CYS A 259 -5.79 14.89 4.20
CA CYS A 259 -5.47 14.28 2.92
C CYS A 259 -4.66 15.23 2.05
N GLU A 260 -3.46 14.80 1.69
CA GLU A 260 -2.59 15.48 0.72
C GLU A 260 -2.62 14.72 -0.61
N ARG A 261 -2.50 15.43 -1.71
CA ARG A 261 -2.45 14.87 -3.05
C ARG A 261 -1.20 15.36 -3.78
N LEU A 262 -0.52 14.43 -4.45
CA LEU A 262 0.57 14.70 -5.38
C LEU A 262 0.19 14.15 -6.76
N ARG A 263 0.40 14.94 -7.81
CA ARG A 263 0.25 14.52 -9.20
C ARG A 263 1.63 14.39 -9.85
N VAL A 264 1.87 13.33 -10.60
CA VAL A 264 3.08 13.12 -11.40
C VAL A 264 2.81 13.60 -12.83
N PRO A 265 3.29 14.81 -13.23
CA PRO A 265 3.00 15.36 -14.57
C PRO A 265 3.64 14.51 -15.67
N GLY A 266 2.94 14.35 -16.80
CA GLY A 266 3.42 13.66 -18.00
C GLY A 266 3.63 12.16 -17.85
N ALA A 267 3.43 11.59 -16.68
CA ALA A 267 3.64 10.16 -16.44
C ALA A 267 2.35 9.35 -16.66
N GLY A 268 2.52 8.09 -17.08
CA GLY A 268 1.50 7.05 -17.01
C GLY A 268 1.49 6.35 -15.64
N HIS A 269 0.85 5.18 -15.58
CA HIS A 269 0.68 4.42 -14.32
C HIS A 269 1.99 4.08 -13.61
N PHE A 270 3.11 3.96 -14.31
CA PHE A 270 4.41 3.65 -13.75
C PHE A 270 5.30 4.88 -13.69
N TYR A 271 5.84 5.17 -12.52
CA TYR A 271 6.73 6.31 -12.28
C TYR A 271 7.71 6.01 -11.14
N PRO A 272 8.95 6.52 -11.22
CA PRO A 272 9.95 6.30 -10.18
C PRO A 272 9.80 7.27 -9.00
N CYS A 273 10.44 6.98 -7.88
CA CYS A 273 10.39 7.82 -6.68
C CYS A 273 11.08 9.19 -6.86
N ASP A 274 11.95 9.35 -7.83
CA ASP A 274 12.60 10.62 -8.20
C ASP A 274 11.78 11.44 -9.22
N ALA A 275 10.61 10.95 -9.68
CA ALA A 275 9.75 11.67 -10.59
C ALA A 275 9.32 13.03 -10.01
N PRO A 276 9.24 14.08 -10.85
CA PRO A 276 8.68 15.36 -10.42
C PRO A 276 7.20 15.18 -10.06
N VAL A 277 6.77 15.84 -9.00
CA VAL A 277 5.36 15.87 -8.59
C VAL A 277 4.91 17.31 -8.35
N GLN A 278 3.62 17.53 -8.56
CA GLN A 278 2.94 18.77 -8.28
C GLN A 278 1.92 18.58 -7.15
N ARG A 279 1.94 19.46 -6.17
CA ARG A 279 0.97 19.56 -5.07
C ARG A 279 -0.29 20.31 -5.54
N ASP A 280 -1.37 20.21 -4.77
CA ASP A 280 -2.62 20.95 -5.05
C ASP A 280 -2.44 22.49 -5.02
N ASP A 281 -1.45 23.01 -4.29
CA ASP A 281 -1.08 24.43 -4.23
C ASP A 281 -0.20 24.88 -5.41
N GLY A 282 0.12 24.00 -6.33
CA GLY A 282 0.97 24.25 -7.49
C GLY A 282 2.48 24.07 -7.23
N ALA A 283 2.91 23.91 -5.98
CA ALA A 283 4.32 23.68 -5.67
C ALA A 283 4.81 22.36 -6.28
N THR A 284 6.07 22.35 -6.72
CA THR A 284 6.71 21.20 -7.34
C THR A 284 7.86 20.68 -6.48
N THR A 285 8.04 19.36 -6.49
CA THR A 285 9.14 18.66 -5.82
C THR A 285 9.34 17.30 -6.47
N THR A 286 10.17 16.41 -5.91
CA THR A 286 10.18 14.98 -6.31
C THR A 286 9.20 14.19 -5.46
N LEU A 287 8.72 13.03 -5.98
CA LEU A 287 7.84 12.14 -5.24
C LEU A 287 8.47 11.73 -3.90
N GLN A 288 9.75 11.36 -3.91
CA GLN A 288 10.50 11.01 -2.70
C GLN A 288 10.47 12.16 -1.68
N ALA A 289 10.80 13.38 -2.10
CA ALA A 289 10.82 14.53 -1.19
C ALA A 289 9.42 14.87 -0.66
N GLY A 290 8.40 14.78 -1.51
CA GLY A 290 7.00 14.99 -1.10
C GLY A 290 6.51 13.95 -0.09
N LEU A 291 6.83 12.67 -0.33
CA LEU A 291 6.54 11.56 0.60
C LEU A 291 7.20 11.79 1.96
N LEU A 292 8.52 12.07 1.97
CA LEU A 292 9.25 12.29 3.21
C LEU A 292 8.76 13.54 3.95
N ALA A 293 8.43 14.61 3.25
CA ALA A 293 7.83 15.81 3.84
C ALA A 293 6.48 15.51 4.50
N PHE A 294 5.61 14.77 3.82
CA PHE A 294 4.33 14.32 4.38
C PHE A 294 4.54 13.54 5.70
N LEU A 295 5.44 12.57 5.71
CA LEU A 295 5.71 11.75 6.91
C LEU A 295 6.32 12.58 8.05
N ARG A 296 7.24 13.53 7.75
CA ARG A 296 7.81 14.45 8.76
C ARG A 296 6.76 15.36 9.38
N CYS A 297 5.90 15.95 8.56
CA CYS A 297 4.80 16.79 9.06
C CYS A 297 3.80 16.06 9.96
N ARG A 298 3.81 14.72 9.95
CA ARG A 298 2.98 13.86 10.83
C ARG A 298 3.76 13.29 12.02
N GLY A 299 5.01 13.69 12.21
CA GLY A 299 5.87 13.14 13.27
C GLY A 299 6.24 11.67 13.04
N LEU A 300 6.09 11.16 11.80
CA LEU A 300 6.39 9.77 11.44
C LEU A 300 7.83 9.58 10.97
N LEU A 301 8.57 10.65 10.78
CA LEU A 301 10.01 10.67 10.55
C LEU A 301 10.65 11.76 11.42
N PRO A 302 11.95 11.65 11.72
CA PRO A 302 12.71 12.76 12.30
C PRO A 302 12.64 14.01 11.42
N ALA A 303 12.74 15.18 12.07
CA ALA A 303 12.74 16.47 11.38
C ALA A 303 13.95 16.63 10.44
#